data_75f3f99ec968a5bf3970d51317ebba81
#
_entry.id   75f3f99ec968a5bf3970d51317ebba81
#
_cell.length_a   1.000
_cell.length_b   1.000
_cell.length_c   1.000
_cell.angle_alpha   90.00
_cell.angle_beta   90.00
_cell.angle_gamma   90.00
#
_symmetry.space_group_name_H-M   'P 1'
#
loop_
_entity.id
_entity.type
_entity.pdbx_description
1 polymer ?
#
loop_
_entity_poly.entity_id
_entity_poly.type
_entity_poly.pdbx_seq_one_letter_code
_entity_poly.pdbx_strand_id
1 'polypeptide(L)'
;DRQDPIADIVYTFEGGTNNVVFSWTGPNLNGVNAVIPSGTNSLVISGTPSVNITATTQYPYQVITDGSACSPEIVYTGVIEVKPEELLVLASAPATENQTICAGTGTNTLEPIIYNLEQEAISAVVSFTPALPGIGYTLTSSQVIISGVAQAAAQASTTIRTFLYEVETTGCGPARESGTITILPTPVMSLYAGDENQPSVCNNSPIEPIDYIFNPQSGATFSITWDQ
;
A
#
# COMPACT_ATOMS: atom_id res chain seq x y z
N ASP A 1 10.82 -3.16 -15.28
CA ASP A 1 9.48 -2.72 -14.98
C ASP A 1 8.65 -2.58 -16.25
N ARG A 2 7.37 -2.91 -16.19
CA ARG A 2 6.44 -2.87 -17.34
C ARG A 2 6.20 -1.44 -17.86
N GLN A 3 6.35 -0.44 -17.03
CA GLN A 3 6.09 0.96 -17.38
C GLN A 3 7.35 1.80 -17.54
N ASP A 4 8.50 1.25 -17.21
CA ASP A 4 9.76 1.96 -17.39
C ASP A 4 10.37 1.64 -18.77
N PRO A 5 10.97 2.62 -19.43
CA PRO A 5 11.71 2.33 -20.64
C PRO A 5 12.92 1.45 -20.34
N ILE A 6 13.21 0.52 -21.24
CA ILE A 6 14.47 -0.22 -21.16
C ILE A 6 15.64 0.74 -21.44
N ALA A 7 16.80 0.44 -20.85
CA ALA A 7 18.03 1.10 -21.29
C ALA A 7 18.29 0.75 -22.77
N ASP A 8 18.69 1.71 -23.56
CA ASP A 8 19.01 1.49 -24.98
C ASP A 8 20.08 0.43 -25.14
N ILE A 9 19.77 -0.60 -25.94
CA ILE A 9 20.73 -1.62 -26.33
C ILE A 9 21.23 -1.26 -27.73
N VAL A 10 22.52 -0.94 -27.83
CA VAL A 10 23.10 -0.45 -29.07
C VAL A 10 24.10 -1.46 -29.65
N TYR A 11 23.83 -1.91 -30.85
CA TYR A 11 24.78 -2.70 -31.65
C TYR A 11 25.40 -1.80 -32.73
N THR A 12 26.71 -1.73 -32.76
CA THR A 12 27.46 -1.05 -33.82
C THR A 12 27.96 -2.06 -34.82
N PHE A 13 27.92 -1.73 -36.10
CA PHE A 13 28.39 -2.60 -37.19
C PHE A 13 29.35 -1.84 -38.11
N GLU A 14 30.37 -2.57 -38.57
CA GLU A 14 31.44 -2.06 -39.39
C GLU A 14 31.63 -3.01 -40.62
N GLY A 15 32.49 -2.64 -41.53
CA GLY A 15 32.93 -3.55 -42.61
C GLY A 15 31.99 -3.70 -43.79
N GLY A 16 31.14 -2.68 -44.07
CA GLY A 16 30.28 -2.70 -45.27
C GLY A 16 29.06 -3.58 -45.15
N THR A 17 28.61 -3.86 -43.90
CA THR A 17 27.33 -4.51 -43.64
C THR A 17 26.21 -3.66 -44.20
N ASN A 18 25.44 -4.21 -45.14
CA ASN A 18 24.37 -3.48 -45.84
C ASN A 18 23.00 -3.68 -45.22
N ASN A 19 22.83 -4.73 -44.40
CA ASN A 19 21.56 -5.04 -43.78
C ASN A 19 21.78 -5.68 -42.41
N VAL A 20 21.02 -5.21 -41.43
CA VAL A 20 20.95 -5.76 -40.07
C VAL A 20 19.50 -6.03 -39.76
N VAL A 21 19.21 -7.24 -39.37
CA VAL A 21 17.84 -7.71 -39.07
C VAL A 21 17.73 -7.99 -37.58
N PHE A 22 16.73 -7.39 -36.93
CA PHE A 22 16.30 -7.73 -35.59
C PHE A 22 15.09 -8.65 -35.66
N SER A 23 15.05 -9.66 -34.81
CA SER A 23 13.88 -10.52 -34.67
C SER A 23 13.77 -11.05 -33.22
N TRP A 24 12.55 -11.18 -32.75
CA TRP A 24 12.26 -11.94 -31.55
C TRP A 24 12.38 -13.43 -31.85
N THR A 25 13.05 -14.18 -30.98
CA THR A 25 13.15 -15.65 -31.11
C THR A 25 12.15 -16.39 -30.24
N GLY A 26 11.35 -15.65 -29.48
CA GLY A 26 10.22 -16.08 -28.66
C GLY A 26 9.02 -15.14 -28.86
N PRO A 27 8.23 -14.90 -27.80
CA PRO A 27 7.12 -13.95 -27.87
C PRO A 27 7.64 -12.54 -28.13
N ASN A 28 6.87 -11.74 -28.86
CA ASN A 28 7.21 -10.34 -29.13
C ASN A 28 6.99 -9.51 -27.87
N LEU A 29 7.94 -8.63 -27.56
CA LEU A 29 7.79 -7.63 -26.49
C LEU A 29 7.18 -6.37 -27.08
N ASN A 30 5.86 -6.20 -26.91
CA ASN A 30 5.17 -5.00 -27.37
C ASN A 30 5.73 -3.75 -26.66
N GLY A 31 5.81 -2.64 -27.40
CA GLY A 31 6.33 -1.38 -26.89
C GLY A 31 7.86 -1.23 -26.97
N VAL A 32 8.58 -2.31 -27.33
CA VAL A 32 10.02 -2.28 -27.59
C VAL A 32 10.27 -2.50 -29.08
N ASN A 33 11.07 -1.62 -29.67
CA ASN A 33 11.36 -1.62 -31.10
C ASN A 33 12.87 -1.57 -31.35
N ALA A 34 13.28 -2.04 -32.51
CA ALA A 34 14.64 -1.92 -33.00
C ALA A 34 14.68 -1.03 -34.24
N VAL A 35 15.53 -0.02 -34.25
CA VAL A 35 15.63 0.98 -35.31
C VAL A 35 17.10 1.23 -35.64
N ILE A 36 17.40 1.40 -36.93
CA ILE A 36 18.68 1.94 -37.38
C ILE A 36 18.48 3.45 -37.62
N PRO A 37 19.04 4.34 -36.79
CA PRO A 37 18.92 5.78 -36.98
C PRO A 37 19.60 6.21 -38.28
N SER A 38 18.98 7.12 -39.05
CA SER A 38 19.52 7.62 -40.31
C SER A 38 20.93 8.17 -40.18
N GLY A 39 21.83 7.73 -41.02
CA GLY A 39 23.24 8.19 -41.03
C GLY A 39 24.11 7.57 -39.94
N THR A 40 23.67 6.52 -39.29
CA THR A 40 24.46 5.76 -38.31
C THR A 40 24.69 4.34 -38.76
N ASN A 41 25.76 3.72 -38.24
CA ASN A 41 26.05 2.30 -38.39
C ASN A 41 25.70 1.58 -37.05
N SER A 42 24.53 1.83 -36.51
CA SER A 42 24.09 1.23 -35.25
C SER A 42 22.63 0.84 -35.31
N LEU A 43 22.29 -0.29 -34.70
CA LEU A 43 20.93 -0.70 -34.37
C LEU A 43 20.67 -0.35 -32.91
N VAL A 44 19.60 0.36 -32.64
CA VAL A 44 19.18 0.71 -31.30
C VAL A 44 17.90 -0.03 -30.98
N ILE A 45 17.90 -0.84 -29.92
CA ILE A 45 16.70 -1.47 -29.34
C ILE A 45 16.29 -0.65 -28.14
N SER A 46 15.09 -0.08 -28.16
CA SER A 46 14.59 0.83 -27.12
C SER A 46 13.07 0.78 -27.02
N GLY A 47 12.54 1.39 -25.98
CA GLY A 47 11.10 1.53 -25.77
C GLY A 47 10.65 1.12 -24.38
N THR A 48 9.35 1.19 -24.16
CA THR A 48 8.71 0.82 -22.89
C THR A 48 7.88 -0.45 -23.08
N PRO A 49 8.18 -1.53 -22.36
CA PRO A 49 7.38 -2.76 -22.43
C PRO A 49 5.89 -2.51 -22.18
N SER A 50 5.03 -3.02 -23.04
CA SER A 50 3.58 -2.92 -22.92
C SER A 50 2.95 -4.31 -22.99
N VAL A 51 3.15 -5.08 -21.90
CA VAL A 51 2.67 -6.46 -21.76
C VAL A 51 1.98 -6.65 -20.43
N ASN A 52 0.99 -7.53 -20.38
CA ASN A 52 0.32 -7.89 -19.13
C ASN A 52 0.84 -9.26 -18.66
N ILE A 53 1.71 -9.25 -17.66
CA ILE A 53 2.35 -10.44 -17.10
C ILE A 53 2.15 -10.45 -15.59
N THR A 54 2.06 -11.64 -15.01
CA THR A 54 1.90 -11.87 -13.56
C THR A 54 3.14 -12.49 -12.91
N ALA A 55 4.15 -12.81 -13.74
CA ALA A 55 5.44 -13.34 -13.31
C ALA A 55 6.54 -12.85 -14.25
N THR A 56 7.76 -12.79 -13.77
CA THR A 56 8.93 -12.43 -14.56
C THR A 56 8.98 -13.25 -15.86
N THR A 57 9.02 -12.55 -16.97
CA THR A 57 8.97 -13.14 -18.31
C THR A 57 10.19 -12.71 -19.13
N GLN A 58 10.78 -13.67 -19.82
CA GLN A 58 11.93 -13.43 -20.69
C GLN A 58 11.51 -13.32 -22.16
N TYR A 59 12.06 -12.32 -22.84
CA TYR A 59 11.84 -12.03 -24.25
C TYR A 59 13.18 -12.14 -25.00
N PRO A 60 13.51 -13.33 -25.51
CA PRO A 60 14.74 -13.54 -26.26
C PRO A 60 14.63 -12.94 -27.65
N TYR A 61 15.74 -12.38 -28.13
CA TYR A 61 15.87 -11.79 -29.46
C TYR A 61 17.18 -12.15 -30.10
N GLN A 62 17.27 -11.91 -31.40
CA GLN A 62 18.51 -12.00 -32.17
C GLN A 62 18.68 -10.80 -33.11
N VAL A 63 19.92 -10.43 -33.31
CA VAL A 63 20.37 -9.46 -34.32
C VAL A 63 21.29 -10.18 -35.30
N ILE A 64 20.93 -10.14 -36.54
CA ILE A 64 21.64 -10.85 -37.61
C ILE A 64 22.19 -9.81 -38.59
N THR A 65 23.45 -9.92 -38.96
CA THR A 65 24.05 -9.12 -40.02
C THR A 65 24.08 -9.94 -41.31
N ASP A 66 23.80 -9.32 -42.46
CA ASP A 66 24.00 -9.98 -43.75
C ASP A 66 25.45 -10.36 -43.93
N GLY A 67 25.66 -11.63 -44.27
CA GLY A 67 26.94 -12.07 -44.74
C GLY A 67 27.25 -11.42 -46.10
N SER A 68 28.48 -10.96 -46.30
CA SER A 68 29.00 -10.60 -47.62
C SER A 68 29.76 -11.77 -48.25
N ALA A 69 30.09 -11.65 -49.54
CA ALA A 69 30.91 -12.67 -50.19
C ALA A 69 32.28 -12.92 -49.51
N CYS A 70 32.68 -12.01 -48.61
CA CYS A 70 33.94 -12.06 -47.89
C CYS A 70 33.79 -12.23 -46.38
N SER A 71 32.56 -12.22 -45.83
CA SER A 71 32.31 -12.35 -44.41
C SER A 71 31.04 -13.17 -44.14
N PRO A 72 31.06 -14.16 -43.25
CA PRO A 72 29.88 -14.94 -42.89
C PRO A 72 28.86 -14.05 -42.15
N GLU A 73 27.62 -14.49 -42.16
CA GLU A 73 26.56 -13.97 -41.29
C GLU A 73 27.01 -14.02 -39.81
N ILE A 74 26.77 -12.96 -39.10
CA ILE A 74 27.04 -12.89 -37.66
C ILE A 74 25.70 -12.78 -36.94
N VAL A 75 25.49 -13.65 -35.95
CA VAL A 75 24.28 -13.68 -35.11
C VAL A 75 24.64 -13.32 -33.71
N TYR A 76 23.99 -12.29 -33.18
CA TYR A 76 24.00 -11.94 -31.77
C TYR A 76 22.64 -12.31 -31.16
N THR A 77 22.65 -12.85 -29.95
CA THR A 77 21.43 -13.15 -29.18
C THR A 77 21.42 -12.39 -27.87
N GLY A 78 20.24 -11.98 -27.44
CA GLY A 78 20.04 -11.33 -26.19
C GLY A 78 18.68 -11.69 -25.58
N VAL A 79 18.47 -11.26 -24.34
CA VAL A 79 17.22 -11.46 -23.62
C VAL A 79 16.86 -10.15 -22.90
N ILE A 80 15.60 -9.74 -23.03
CA ILE A 80 15.02 -8.69 -22.21
C ILE A 80 14.13 -9.37 -21.18
N GLU A 81 14.41 -9.17 -19.90
CA GLU A 81 13.59 -9.66 -18.81
C GLU A 81 12.63 -8.56 -18.35
N VAL A 82 11.36 -8.88 -18.32
CA VAL A 82 10.32 -7.97 -17.83
C VAL A 82 9.71 -8.56 -16.57
N LYS A 83 9.68 -7.74 -15.51
CA LYS A 83 9.03 -8.08 -14.25
C LYS A 83 7.61 -7.55 -14.21
N PRO A 84 6.67 -8.24 -13.56
CA PRO A 84 5.31 -7.74 -13.36
C PRO A 84 5.30 -6.51 -12.46
N GLU A 85 4.22 -5.75 -12.50
CA GLU A 85 3.90 -4.80 -11.43
C GLU A 85 3.54 -5.58 -10.18
N GLU A 86 4.01 -5.11 -9.04
CA GLU A 86 3.65 -5.71 -7.75
C GLU A 86 2.16 -5.51 -7.47
N LEU A 87 1.57 -6.38 -6.66
CA LEU A 87 0.16 -6.31 -6.31
C LEU A 87 -0.03 -6.55 -4.82
N LEU A 88 -0.87 -5.72 -4.19
CA LEU A 88 -1.40 -5.89 -2.85
C LEU A 88 -2.86 -6.33 -2.93
N VAL A 89 -3.22 -7.37 -2.21
CA VAL A 89 -4.60 -7.86 -2.15
C VAL A 89 -5.04 -7.98 -0.70
N LEU A 90 -6.10 -7.26 -0.32
CA LEU A 90 -6.67 -7.38 1.02
C LEU A 90 -7.13 -8.84 1.26
N ALA A 91 -6.53 -9.48 2.25
CA ALA A 91 -6.79 -10.88 2.62
C ALA A 91 -7.65 -11.00 3.88
N SER A 92 -7.71 -9.97 4.72
CA SER A 92 -8.64 -9.89 5.85
C SER A 92 -10.04 -9.49 5.38
N ALA A 93 -11.01 -9.50 6.29
CA ALA A 93 -12.38 -9.08 5.96
C ALA A 93 -12.40 -7.62 5.46
N PRO A 94 -13.22 -7.25 4.45
CA PRO A 94 -13.25 -5.89 3.90
C PRO A 94 -13.47 -4.78 4.94
N ALA A 95 -14.19 -5.09 6.02
CA ALA A 95 -14.43 -4.15 7.11
C ALA A 95 -13.16 -3.81 7.92
N THR A 96 -12.10 -4.61 7.82
CA THR A 96 -10.85 -4.36 8.55
C THR A 96 -10.03 -3.21 7.96
N GLU A 97 -10.24 -2.87 6.69
CA GLU A 97 -9.53 -1.78 6.02
C GLU A 97 -9.83 -0.41 6.66
N ASN A 98 -11.06 -0.23 7.15
CA ASN A 98 -11.49 0.99 7.81
C ASN A 98 -12.12 0.67 9.16
N GLN A 99 -11.34 0.73 10.23
CA GLN A 99 -11.76 0.32 11.55
C GLN A 99 -12.03 1.49 12.48
N THR A 100 -12.99 1.28 13.38
CA THR A 100 -13.23 2.17 14.53
C THR A 100 -13.00 1.38 15.80
N ILE A 101 -12.09 1.85 16.65
CA ILE A 101 -11.79 1.29 17.96
C ILE A 101 -12.07 2.32 19.04
N CYS A 102 -12.40 1.86 20.25
CA CYS A 102 -12.63 2.75 21.39
C CYS A 102 -11.32 2.94 22.16
N ALA A 103 -11.07 4.17 22.62
CA ALA A 103 -10.04 4.41 23.62
C ALA A 103 -10.39 3.68 24.94
N GLY A 104 -9.38 3.18 25.65
CA GLY A 104 -9.56 2.47 26.91
C GLY A 104 -8.95 1.07 26.90
N THR A 105 -8.98 0.41 28.05
CA THR A 105 -8.43 -0.94 28.19
C THR A 105 -9.38 -2.00 27.62
N GLY A 106 -8.86 -2.90 26.78
CA GLY A 106 -9.60 -4.05 26.24
C GLY A 106 -10.43 -3.78 24.97
N THR A 107 -10.57 -2.51 24.54
CA THR A 107 -11.37 -2.12 23.37
C THR A 107 -10.56 -1.38 22.30
N ASN A 108 -9.26 -1.20 22.55
CA ASN A 108 -8.30 -0.47 21.75
C ASN A 108 -7.39 -1.37 20.91
N THR A 109 -7.75 -2.64 20.75
CA THR A 109 -7.05 -3.61 19.93
C THR A 109 -7.56 -3.52 18.49
N LEU A 110 -6.64 -3.39 17.55
CA LEU A 110 -6.95 -3.43 16.14
C LEU A 110 -7.18 -4.88 15.69
N GLU A 111 -8.26 -5.14 14.99
CA GLU A 111 -8.41 -6.38 14.24
C GLU A 111 -7.34 -6.41 13.14
N PRO A 112 -6.58 -7.51 12.97
CA PRO A 112 -5.50 -7.53 12.00
C PRO A 112 -5.96 -7.19 10.58
N ILE A 113 -5.30 -6.22 9.96
CA ILE A 113 -5.45 -5.88 8.54
C ILE A 113 -4.36 -6.63 7.80
N ILE A 114 -4.74 -7.50 6.88
CA ILE A 114 -3.82 -8.40 6.21
C ILE A 114 -3.88 -8.15 4.71
N TYR A 115 -2.73 -7.83 4.11
CA TYR A 115 -2.57 -7.77 2.66
C TYR A 115 -1.64 -8.89 2.20
N ASN A 116 -2.07 -9.63 1.18
CA ASN A 116 -1.18 -10.54 0.46
C ASN A 116 -0.25 -9.74 -0.47
N LEU A 117 1.00 -10.16 -0.50
CA LEU A 117 2.00 -9.72 -1.48
C LEU A 117 1.92 -10.66 -2.69
N GLU A 118 1.56 -10.13 -3.85
CA GLU A 118 1.39 -10.90 -5.08
C GLU A 118 2.24 -10.33 -6.22
N GLN A 119 2.35 -11.07 -7.32
CA GLN A 119 3.12 -10.67 -8.51
C GLN A 119 4.58 -10.30 -8.18
N GLU A 120 5.26 -11.19 -7.46
CA GLU A 120 6.67 -11.06 -7.04
C GLU A 120 6.95 -9.94 -6.02
N ALA A 121 5.93 -9.31 -5.43
CA ALA A 121 6.11 -8.47 -4.27
C ALA A 121 6.65 -9.30 -3.09
N ILE A 122 7.78 -8.90 -2.54
CA ILE A 122 8.44 -9.60 -1.42
C ILE A 122 8.66 -8.71 -0.21
N SER A 123 8.38 -7.42 -0.35
CA SER A 123 8.60 -6.42 0.69
C SER A 123 7.61 -5.27 0.56
N ALA A 124 7.24 -4.69 1.71
CA ALA A 124 6.41 -3.50 1.77
C ALA A 124 6.72 -2.67 3.02
N VAL A 125 6.35 -1.41 2.98
CA VAL A 125 6.44 -0.47 4.10
C VAL A 125 5.04 0.01 4.44
N VAL A 126 4.75 0.15 5.73
CA VAL A 126 3.51 0.75 6.22
C VAL A 126 3.82 2.07 6.90
N SER A 127 3.13 3.12 6.51
CA SER A 127 3.19 4.43 7.13
C SER A 127 1.86 4.81 7.77
N PHE A 128 1.91 5.62 8.84
CA PHE A 128 0.74 6.14 9.53
C PHE A 128 0.79 7.67 9.58
N THR A 129 -0.32 8.32 9.23
CA THR A 129 -0.44 9.77 9.25
C THR A 129 -1.72 10.21 9.99
N PRO A 130 -1.60 10.88 11.15
CA PRO A 130 -0.39 11.05 11.95
C PRO A 130 0.13 9.70 12.52
N ALA A 131 1.33 9.70 13.11
CA ALA A 131 1.87 8.48 13.75
C ALA A 131 0.89 7.90 14.77
N LEU A 132 0.71 6.58 14.74
CA LEU A 132 -0.23 5.84 15.59
C LEU A 132 0.53 4.92 16.56
N PRO A 133 0.90 5.40 17.77
CA PRO A 133 1.65 4.61 18.74
C PRO A 133 0.91 3.35 19.18
N GLY A 134 1.63 2.23 19.18
CA GLY A 134 1.13 0.92 19.62
C GLY A 134 0.51 0.08 18.51
N ILE A 135 0.21 0.66 17.36
CA ILE A 135 -0.10 -0.06 16.12
C ILE A 135 1.16 -0.11 15.26
N GLY A 136 1.46 -1.27 14.75
CA GLY A 136 2.60 -1.50 13.87
C GLY A 136 2.27 -2.52 12.79
N TYR A 137 3.29 -3.02 12.13
CA TYR A 137 3.11 -4.08 11.16
C TYR A 137 4.21 -5.13 11.27
N THR A 138 3.90 -6.33 10.81
CA THR A 138 4.84 -7.41 10.58
C THR A 138 4.82 -7.80 9.12
N LEU A 139 6.00 -8.09 8.57
CA LEU A 139 6.17 -8.55 7.20
C LEU A 139 6.56 -10.03 7.24
N THR A 140 5.85 -10.84 6.48
CA THR A 140 6.21 -12.23 6.18
C THR A 140 6.68 -12.33 4.72
N SER A 141 7.02 -13.52 4.25
CA SER A 141 7.40 -13.73 2.85
C SER A 141 6.27 -13.48 1.84
N SER A 142 5.01 -13.40 2.30
CA SER A 142 3.85 -13.30 1.42
C SER A 142 2.76 -12.36 1.93
N GLN A 143 2.93 -11.73 3.11
CA GLN A 143 1.89 -10.90 3.71
C GLN A 143 2.46 -9.73 4.49
N VAL A 144 1.71 -8.63 4.50
CA VAL A 144 1.83 -7.52 5.44
C VAL A 144 0.67 -7.63 6.42
N ILE A 145 0.96 -7.62 7.72
CA ILE A 145 -0.04 -7.72 8.78
C ILE A 145 0.07 -6.49 9.67
N ILE A 146 -0.93 -5.61 9.61
CA ILE A 146 -1.04 -4.44 10.48
C ILE A 146 -1.85 -4.84 11.69
N SER A 147 -1.31 -4.66 12.89
CA SER A 147 -1.96 -5.06 14.15
C SER A 147 -1.39 -4.30 15.33
N GLY A 148 -2.00 -4.47 16.48
CA GLY A 148 -1.50 -3.92 17.73
C GLY A 148 -2.60 -3.37 18.62
N VAL A 149 -2.16 -2.71 19.69
CA VAL A 149 -3.02 -2.09 20.70
C VAL A 149 -2.66 -0.60 20.73
N ALA A 150 -3.62 0.27 20.41
CA ALA A 150 -3.39 1.71 20.44
C ALA A 150 -2.95 2.16 21.85
N GLN A 151 -1.81 2.83 21.94
CA GLN A 151 -1.27 3.29 23.22
C GLN A 151 -1.97 4.56 23.74
N ALA A 152 -1.79 4.86 25.02
CA ALA A 152 -2.39 6.01 25.70
C ALA A 152 -2.19 7.35 24.97
N ALA A 153 -1.02 7.55 24.36
CA ALA A 153 -0.74 8.76 23.57
C ALA A 153 -1.66 8.94 22.36
N ALA A 154 -2.11 7.84 21.73
CA ALA A 154 -3.09 7.86 20.66
C ALA A 154 -4.52 8.04 21.19
N GLN A 155 -4.78 7.63 22.43
CA GLN A 155 -6.07 7.63 23.10
C GLN A 155 -6.34 8.91 23.91
N ALA A 156 -5.31 9.67 24.26
CA ALA A 156 -5.39 10.86 25.13
C ALA A 156 -6.08 12.05 24.42
N SER A 157 -7.31 11.85 23.99
CA SER A 157 -8.12 12.87 23.36
C SER A 157 -9.56 12.81 23.85
N THR A 158 -10.16 13.98 23.98
CA THR A 158 -11.61 14.13 24.23
C THR A 158 -12.40 14.18 22.94
N THR A 159 -11.74 14.11 21.79
CA THR A 159 -12.33 14.16 20.45
C THR A 159 -11.97 12.92 19.65
N ILE A 160 -12.80 12.60 18.66
CA ILE A 160 -12.54 11.54 17.68
C ILE A 160 -11.23 11.85 16.92
N ARG A 161 -10.38 10.86 16.77
CA ARG A 161 -9.14 10.95 15.99
C ARG A 161 -9.13 9.91 14.89
N THR A 162 -8.80 10.33 13.69
CA THR A 162 -8.64 9.45 12.52
C THR A 162 -7.17 9.43 12.08
N PHE A 163 -6.67 8.25 11.83
CA PHE A 163 -5.32 7.97 11.36
C PHE A 163 -5.44 7.29 10.00
N LEU A 164 -4.75 7.82 9.02
CA LEU A 164 -4.58 7.17 7.72
C LEU A 164 -3.38 6.22 7.81
N TYR A 165 -3.50 5.02 7.26
CA TYR A 165 -2.36 4.18 6.96
C TYR A 165 -2.23 3.99 5.44
N GLU A 166 -1.00 3.82 4.99
CA GLU A 166 -0.67 3.47 3.61
C GLU A 166 0.32 2.30 3.63
N VAL A 167 0.06 1.31 2.81
CA VAL A 167 0.94 0.17 2.53
C VAL A 167 1.49 0.34 1.13
N GLU A 168 2.81 0.34 0.99
CA GLU A 168 3.49 0.46 -0.30
C GLU A 168 4.50 -0.67 -0.45
N THR A 169 4.46 -1.41 -1.55
CA THR A 169 5.49 -2.39 -1.89
C THR A 169 6.77 -1.68 -2.36
N THR A 170 7.92 -2.37 -2.33
CA THR A 170 9.23 -1.73 -2.55
C THR A 170 9.98 -2.21 -3.78
N GLY A 171 9.35 -2.99 -4.65
CA GLY A 171 9.96 -3.55 -5.85
C GLY A 171 9.65 -2.79 -7.14
N CYS A 172 9.56 -3.54 -8.22
CA CYS A 172 9.26 -2.98 -9.55
C CYS A 172 7.77 -2.67 -9.70
N GLY A 173 7.42 -1.41 -9.99
CA GLY A 173 6.02 -0.99 -10.10
C GLY A 173 5.28 -1.14 -8.77
N PRO A 174 5.62 -0.34 -7.75
CA PRO A 174 5.10 -0.51 -6.41
C PRO A 174 3.57 -0.39 -6.37
N ALA A 175 2.93 -1.34 -5.71
CA ALA A 175 1.50 -1.30 -5.38
C ALA A 175 1.27 -0.49 -4.11
N ARG A 176 0.12 0.18 -4.04
CA ARG A 176 -0.30 0.97 -2.87
C ARG A 176 -1.72 0.65 -2.48
N GLU A 177 -1.93 0.47 -1.18
CA GLU A 177 -3.23 0.34 -0.55
C GLU A 177 -3.28 1.24 0.69
N SER A 178 -4.47 1.69 1.07
CA SER A 178 -4.64 2.58 2.20
C SER A 178 -5.97 2.38 2.90
N GLY A 179 -6.04 2.76 4.17
CA GLY A 179 -7.27 2.74 4.92
C GLY A 179 -7.19 3.65 6.15
N THR A 180 -8.21 3.58 7.00
CA THR A 180 -8.34 4.46 8.16
C THR A 180 -8.55 3.68 9.45
N ILE A 181 -7.95 4.20 10.52
CA ILE A 181 -8.19 3.75 11.89
C ILE A 181 -8.74 4.94 12.67
N THR A 182 -9.98 4.86 13.10
CA THR A 182 -10.64 5.89 13.90
C THR A 182 -10.65 5.49 15.36
N ILE A 183 -10.20 6.37 16.25
CA ILE A 183 -10.24 6.16 17.70
C ILE A 183 -11.31 7.06 18.31
N LEU A 184 -12.32 6.45 18.89
CA LEU A 184 -13.33 7.14 19.68
C LEU A 184 -12.78 7.45 21.09
N PRO A 185 -13.04 8.64 21.64
CA PRO A 185 -12.57 8.99 22.98
C PRO A 185 -13.24 8.15 24.06
N THR A 186 -12.57 8.00 25.19
CA THR A 186 -13.18 7.40 26.39
C THR A 186 -14.35 8.27 26.87
N PRO A 187 -15.51 7.67 27.20
CA PRO A 187 -16.60 8.40 27.82
C PRO A 187 -16.16 9.04 29.15
N VAL A 188 -16.45 10.31 29.32
CA VAL A 188 -16.20 11.05 30.55
C VAL A 188 -17.49 11.73 30.98
N MET A 189 -17.84 11.59 32.23
CA MET A 189 -18.93 12.30 32.85
C MET A 189 -18.39 13.05 34.07
N SER A 190 -18.81 14.26 34.28
CA SER A 190 -18.48 15.08 35.43
C SER A 190 -19.68 15.86 35.89
N LEU A 191 -19.74 16.13 37.19
CA LEU A 191 -20.73 17.03 37.74
C LEU A 191 -20.52 18.42 37.15
N TYR A 192 -21.57 19.02 36.61
CA TYR A 192 -21.57 20.37 36.05
C TYR A 192 -22.12 21.40 37.07
N ALA A 193 -23.25 21.08 37.70
CA ALA A 193 -23.91 21.92 38.67
C ALA A 193 -24.69 21.08 39.67
N GLY A 194 -24.93 21.67 40.84
CA GLY A 194 -25.61 21.00 41.94
C GLY A 194 -24.65 20.27 42.89
N ASP A 195 -25.21 19.60 43.86
CA ASP A 195 -24.49 18.80 44.86
C ASP A 195 -24.99 17.35 44.79
N GLU A 196 -24.08 16.41 44.62
CA GLU A 196 -24.37 14.96 44.58
C GLU A 196 -24.90 14.46 45.95
N ASN A 197 -24.53 15.14 47.02
CA ASN A 197 -24.91 14.79 48.39
C ASN A 197 -25.83 15.86 48.96
N GLN A 198 -27.04 15.92 48.49
CA GLN A 198 -28.00 16.90 49.01
C GLN A 198 -28.41 16.64 50.48
N PRO A 199 -28.59 17.70 51.24
CA PRO A 199 -29.09 17.55 52.63
C PRO A 199 -30.51 16.97 52.61
N SER A 200 -30.96 16.51 53.78
CA SER A 200 -32.32 16.02 54.00
C SER A 200 -33.35 17.05 53.54
N VAL A 201 -34.26 16.64 52.68
CA VAL A 201 -35.37 17.45 52.18
C VAL A 201 -36.69 16.94 52.79
N CYS A 202 -37.63 17.86 53.00
CA CYS A 202 -38.95 17.46 53.49
C CYS A 202 -39.72 16.68 52.43
N ASN A 203 -40.57 15.77 52.89
CA ASN A 203 -41.48 15.06 51.96
C ASN A 203 -42.30 16.08 51.13
N ASN A 204 -42.41 15.83 49.83
CA ASN A 204 -43.01 16.69 48.81
C ASN A 204 -42.28 18.03 48.55
N SER A 205 -41.07 18.22 49.06
CA SER A 205 -40.20 19.34 48.65
C SER A 205 -39.37 18.95 47.41
N PRO A 206 -39.14 19.86 46.49
CA PRO A 206 -38.26 19.60 45.37
C PRO A 206 -36.79 19.46 45.84
N ILE A 207 -36.04 18.59 45.18
CA ILE A 207 -34.59 18.55 45.34
C ILE A 207 -33.96 19.61 44.41
N GLU A 208 -32.74 20.05 44.76
CA GLU A 208 -31.94 20.87 43.85
C GLU A 208 -31.54 20.06 42.60
N PRO A 209 -31.57 20.65 41.41
CA PRO A 209 -31.09 19.98 40.21
C PRO A 209 -29.62 19.51 40.35
N ILE A 210 -29.35 18.30 39.91
CA ILE A 210 -27.99 17.76 39.80
C ILE A 210 -27.69 17.59 38.32
N ASP A 211 -26.79 18.41 37.78
CA ASP A 211 -26.48 18.45 36.37
C ASP A 211 -25.13 17.79 36.10
N TYR A 212 -25.12 16.83 35.17
CA TYR A 212 -23.90 16.19 34.67
C TYR A 212 -23.64 16.57 33.22
N ILE A 213 -22.38 16.84 32.93
CA ILE A 213 -21.88 16.99 31.58
C ILE A 213 -21.14 15.73 31.16
N PHE A 214 -21.37 15.27 29.97
CA PHE A 214 -20.68 14.12 29.40
C PHE A 214 -20.15 14.42 27.98
N ASN A 215 -19.13 13.67 27.55
CA ASN A 215 -18.56 13.81 26.23
C ASN A 215 -19.46 13.09 25.17
N PRO A 216 -20.20 13.83 24.33
CA PRO A 216 -21.14 13.23 23.37
C PRO A 216 -20.43 12.52 22.19
N GLN A 217 -19.15 12.78 21.96
CA GLN A 217 -18.40 12.22 20.83
C GLN A 217 -17.99 10.76 21.04
N SER A 218 -18.10 10.24 22.25
CA SER A 218 -17.81 8.85 22.54
C SER A 218 -18.86 7.86 22.02
N GLY A 219 -20.04 8.34 21.62
CA GLY A 219 -21.19 7.49 21.29
C GLY A 219 -21.80 6.79 22.53
N ALA A 220 -21.38 7.17 23.72
CA ALA A 220 -21.86 6.58 24.98
C ALA A 220 -23.31 7.00 25.25
N THR A 221 -24.07 6.05 25.79
CA THR A 221 -25.38 6.27 26.39
C THR A 221 -25.22 6.23 27.90
N PHE A 222 -26.11 6.89 28.62
CA PHE A 222 -26.15 6.84 30.09
C PHE A 222 -27.52 6.36 30.56
N SER A 223 -27.53 5.76 31.75
CA SER A 223 -28.74 5.41 32.47
C SER A 223 -28.59 5.83 33.93
N ILE A 224 -29.70 6.20 34.56
CA ILE A 224 -29.77 6.48 35.99
C ILE A 224 -30.51 5.33 36.63
N THR A 225 -29.92 4.73 37.66
CA THR A 225 -30.54 3.71 38.50
C THR A 225 -30.62 4.21 39.96
N TRP A 226 -31.71 3.91 40.63
CA TRP A 226 -31.89 4.22 42.02
C TRP A 226 -31.70 2.97 42.85
N ASP A 227 -30.77 2.98 43.79
CA ASP A 227 -30.63 1.92 44.77
C ASP A 227 -31.72 2.14 45.84
N GLN A 228 -32.52 1.12 46.11
CA GLN A 228 -33.60 1.15 47.12
C GLN A 228 -33.10 0.64 48.46
#